data_f7b28a0fb558880ada9b3beb40a31cdc
#
_entry.id   f7b28a0fb558880ada9b3beb40a31cdc
#
_cell.length_a   1.000
_cell.length_b   1.000
_cell.length_c   1.000
_cell.angle_alpha   90.00
_cell.angle_beta   90.00
_cell.angle_gamma   90.00
#
_symmetry.space_group_name_H-M   'P 1'
#
loop_
_entity.id
_entity.type
_entity.pdbx_description
1 polymer ?
#
loop_
_entity_poly.entity_id
_entity_poly.type
_entity_poly.pdbx_seq_one_letter_code
_entity_poly.pdbx_strand_id
1 'polypeptide(L)'
;ADASLTIKKNHSISLMPTIDFLMKSVNLSPQDLDRIVVAEGPGSYTGLRVAVATAKTLAYTLTIDLVGVSSLAALALNSHHEGLIVPIMDARRNHVYVGFYENGRAAKADQYASLNAVLEQLKGRKQVTFVGEVTAFRQEINQTFPEAKVLEVLPSAFKIGQVGQKLTPVDVHAFVPKY
;
A
#
# COMPACT_ATOMS: atom_id res chain seq x y z
N ALA A 1 11.74 -8.87 11.00
CA ALA A 1 10.72 -8.41 11.94
C ALA A 1 9.63 -7.64 11.21
N ASP A 2 8.40 -7.67 11.70
CA ASP A 2 7.26 -6.92 11.18
C ASP A 2 6.41 -6.41 12.33
N ALA A 3 5.83 -5.22 12.20
CA ALA A 3 4.88 -4.67 13.15
C ALA A 3 3.79 -3.90 12.43
N SER A 4 2.54 -4.16 12.81
CA SER A 4 1.38 -3.42 12.34
C SER A 4 0.68 -2.77 13.54
N LEU A 5 0.51 -1.45 13.48
CA LEU A 5 -0.11 -0.67 14.54
C LEU A 5 -1.35 0.03 13.99
N THR A 6 -2.51 -0.26 14.59
CA THR A 6 -3.74 0.46 14.31
C THR A 6 -4.04 1.42 15.46
N ILE A 7 -3.66 2.67 15.32
CA ILE A 7 -3.83 3.71 16.33
C ILE A 7 -4.66 4.86 15.79
N LYS A 8 -5.61 5.35 16.62
CA LYS A 8 -6.45 6.52 16.26
C LYS A 8 -5.74 7.87 16.43
N LYS A 9 -4.51 7.90 16.97
CA LYS A 9 -3.76 9.13 17.29
C LYS A 9 -2.46 9.21 16.50
N ASN A 10 -2.07 10.40 16.23
CA ASN A 10 -0.85 10.97 15.65
C ASN A 10 0.27 9.95 15.26
N HIS A 11 0.22 9.46 14.04
CA HIS A 11 1.19 8.48 13.50
C HIS A 11 2.64 8.99 13.54
N SER A 12 2.86 10.31 13.54
CA SER A 12 4.21 10.88 13.59
C SER A 12 4.94 10.60 14.91
N ILE A 13 4.20 10.42 16.00
CA ILE A 13 4.81 10.13 17.32
C ILE A 13 5.25 8.68 17.43
N SER A 14 4.55 7.75 16.78
CA SER A 14 4.78 6.31 16.93
C SER A 14 5.73 5.73 15.89
N LEU A 15 5.91 6.36 14.73
CA LEU A 15 6.66 5.78 13.61
C LEU A 15 8.13 5.54 13.98
N MET A 16 8.87 6.55 14.42
CA MET A 16 10.29 6.41 14.75
C MET A 16 10.55 5.48 15.95
N PRO A 17 9.78 5.55 17.07
CA PRO A 17 9.90 4.57 18.14
C PRO A 17 9.63 3.14 17.68
N THR A 18 8.70 2.91 16.76
CA THR A 18 8.44 1.57 16.23
C THR A 18 9.59 1.08 15.37
N ILE A 19 10.18 1.92 14.53
CA ILE A 19 11.38 1.58 13.74
C ILE A 19 12.54 1.21 14.67
N ASP A 20 12.83 2.03 15.67
CA ASP A 20 13.90 1.79 16.64
C ASP A 20 13.68 0.46 17.40
N PHE A 21 12.45 0.22 17.87
CA PHE A 21 12.08 -1.04 18.52
C PHE A 21 12.31 -2.25 17.61
N LEU A 22 11.86 -2.18 16.35
CA LEU A 22 12.03 -3.29 15.42
C LEU A 22 13.50 -3.58 15.14
N MET A 23 14.32 -2.55 14.92
CA MET A 23 15.75 -2.71 14.68
C MET A 23 16.47 -3.32 15.86
N LYS A 24 16.20 -2.82 17.06
CA LYS A 24 16.78 -3.36 18.30
C LYS A 24 16.36 -4.81 18.55
N SER A 25 15.12 -5.17 18.22
CA SER A 25 14.61 -6.54 18.43
C SER A 25 15.30 -7.60 17.58
N VAL A 26 15.99 -7.18 16.51
CA VAL A 26 16.76 -8.07 15.62
C VAL A 26 18.26 -7.77 15.65
N ASN A 27 18.73 -6.99 16.66
CA ASN A 27 20.12 -6.59 16.83
C ASN A 27 20.73 -5.90 15.61
N LEU A 28 19.94 -5.07 14.89
CA LEU A 28 20.41 -4.23 13.79
C LEU A 28 20.50 -2.76 14.22
N SER A 29 21.46 -2.06 13.63
CA SER A 29 21.67 -0.62 13.73
C SER A 29 21.24 0.07 12.42
N PRO A 30 21.01 1.39 12.39
CA PRO A 30 20.71 2.11 11.16
C PRO A 30 21.76 1.92 10.04
N GLN A 31 23.01 1.71 10.41
CA GLN A 31 24.13 1.48 9.49
C GLN A 31 24.09 0.12 8.79
N ASP A 32 23.28 -0.81 9.28
CA ASP A 32 23.08 -2.13 8.66
C ASP A 32 22.00 -2.11 7.57
N LEU A 33 21.39 -0.94 7.32
CA LEU A 33 20.37 -0.78 6.30
C LEU A 33 21.01 -0.40 4.95
N ASP A 34 20.60 -1.08 3.89
CA ASP A 34 21.02 -0.79 2.52
C ASP A 34 19.96 -0.06 1.71
N ARG A 35 18.70 -0.12 2.14
CA ARG A 35 17.56 0.40 1.38
C ARG A 35 16.35 0.71 2.25
N ILE A 36 15.67 1.80 1.94
CA ILE A 36 14.35 2.16 2.49
C ILE A 36 13.28 1.91 1.43
N VAL A 37 12.25 1.18 1.78
CA VAL A 37 11.06 1.01 0.93
C VAL A 37 9.87 1.64 1.63
N VAL A 38 9.15 2.51 0.94
CA VAL A 38 8.02 3.24 1.50
C VAL A 38 6.79 3.18 0.58
N ALA A 39 5.59 3.09 1.17
CA ALA A 39 4.36 3.30 0.43
C ALA A 39 4.24 4.78 0.04
N GLU A 40 4.18 5.05 -1.27
CA GLU A 40 4.18 6.41 -1.82
C GLU A 40 2.78 7.02 -2.03
N GLY A 41 1.73 6.22 -1.83
CA GLY A 41 0.34 6.57 -2.09
C GLY A 41 -0.32 5.63 -3.09
N PRO A 42 -1.62 5.81 -3.32
CA PRO A 42 -2.51 6.78 -2.68
C PRO A 42 -2.81 6.48 -1.20
N GLY A 43 -3.45 7.44 -0.49
CA GLY A 43 -3.86 7.24 0.90
C GLY A 43 -4.00 8.54 1.71
N SER A 44 -3.98 8.40 3.02
CA SER A 44 -4.11 9.54 3.93
C SER A 44 -3.04 10.61 3.67
N TYR A 45 -3.45 11.83 3.37
CA TYR A 45 -2.56 12.96 3.09
C TYR A 45 -1.48 13.16 4.17
N THR A 46 -1.90 13.23 5.43
CA THR A 46 -0.96 13.41 6.56
C THR A 46 -0.08 12.17 6.75
N GLY A 47 -0.65 10.97 6.66
CA GLY A 47 0.09 9.72 6.82
C GLY A 47 1.19 9.56 5.76
N LEU A 48 0.86 9.82 4.50
CA LEU A 48 1.82 9.76 3.39
C LEU A 48 2.97 10.77 3.55
N ARG A 49 2.65 12.00 3.96
CA ARG A 49 3.69 13.03 4.19
C ARG A 49 4.65 12.61 5.30
N VAL A 50 4.12 12.10 6.41
CA VAL A 50 4.95 11.60 7.52
C VAL A 50 5.82 10.44 7.06
N ALA A 51 5.24 9.44 6.40
CA ALA A 51 5.98 8.26 5.94
C ALA A 51 7.07 8.62 4.91
N VAL A 52 6.73 9.40 3.89
CA VAL A 52 7.67 9.79 2.83
C VAL A 52 8.76 10.72 3.37
N ALA A 53 8.42 11.69 4.23
CA ALA A 53 9.43 12.57 4.84
C ALA A 53 10.41 11.78 5.70
N THR A 54 9.91 10.86 6.54
CA THR A 54 10.75 9.97 7.35
C THR A 54 11.65 9.10 6.48
N ALA A 55 11.10 8.47 5.45
CA ALA A 55 11.86 7.61 4.54
C ALA A 55 12.96 8.39 3.80
N LYS A 56 12.65 9.59 3.30
CA LYS A 56 13.62 10.49 2.66
C LYS A 56 14.74 10.88 3.61
N THR A 57 14.38 11.30 4.83
CA THR A 57 15.38 11.70 5.84
C THR A 57 16.32 10.55 6.18
N LEU A 58 15.78 9.36 6.42
CA LEU A 58 16.61 8.19 6.71
C LEU A 58 17.50 7.81 5.53
N ALA A 59 16.95 7.72 4.31
CA ALA A 59 17.72 7.37 3.12
C ALA A 59 18.83 8.39 2.84
N TYR A 60 18.52 9.68 2.96
CA TYR A 60 19.49 10.76 2.78
C TYR A 60 20.61 10.72 3.83
N THR A 61 20.24 10.61 5.12
CA THR A 61 21.21 10.62 6.23
C THR A 61 22.13 9.40 6.21
N LEU A 62 21.60 8.23 5.83
CA LEU A 62 22.35 6.98 5.76
C LEU A 62 23.06 6.79 4.41
N THR A 63 22.78 7.64 3.42
CA THR A 63 23.32 7.54 2.05
C THR A 63 22.97 6.18 1.41
N ILE A 64 21.72 5.75 1.54
CA ILE A 64 21.20 4.48 1.02
C ILE A 64 20.04 4.69 0.07
N ASP A 65 19.70 3.64 -0.65
CA ASP A 65 18.62 3.64 -1.65
C ASP A 65 17.24 3.96 -1.04
N LEU A 66 16.43 4.72 -1.76
CA LEU A 66 15.01 4.93 -1.50
C LEU A 66 14.17 4.33 -2.63
N VAL A 67 13.13 3.59 -2.28
CA VAL A 67 12.18 3.01 -3.23
C VAL A 67 10.75 3.32 -2.82
N GLY A 68 9.97 3.86 -3.77
CA GLY A 68 8.52 4.04 -3.62
C GLY A 68 7.74 2.84 -4.16
N VAL A 69 6.71 2.44 -3.42
CA VAL A 69 5.77 1.38 -3.84
C VAL A 69 4.35 1.88 -3.65
N SER A 70 3.46 1.59 -4.60
CA SER A 70 2.04 1.94 -4.47
C SER A 70 1.42 1.36 -3.20
N SER A 71 0.61 2.16 -2.50
CA SER A 71 -0.17 1.69 -1.34
C SER A 71 -1.18 0.62 -1.75
N LEU A 72 -1.72 0.68 -2.97
CA LEU A 72 -2.61 -0.34 -3.50
C LEU A 72 -1.87 -1.64 -3.80
N ALA A 73 -0.61 -1.56 -4.25
CA ALA A 73 0.26 -2.73 -4.36
C ALA A 73 0.48 -3.39 -3.00
N ALA A 74 0.68 -2.60 -1.93
CA ALA A 74 0.84 -3.14 -0.57
C ALA A 74 -0.37 -3.95 -0.10
N LEU A 75 -1.58 -3.56 -0.50
CA LEU A 75 -2.82 -4.30 -0.23
C LEU A 75 -2.91 -5.56 -1.10
N ALA A 76 -2.67 -5.44 -2.41
CA ALA A 76 -2.75 -6.56 -3.35
C ALA A 76 -1.76 -7.68 -3.01
N LEU A 77 -0.53 -7.34 -2.66
CA LEU A 77 0.54 -8.28 -2.33
C LEU A 77 0.29 -9.03 -1.02
N ASN A 78 -0.53 -8.49 -0.14
CA ASN A 78 -0.94 -9.17 1.10
C ASN A 78 -2.11 -10.13 0.90
N SER A 79 -2.59 -10.28 -0.33
CA SER A 79 -3.66 -11.20 -0.73
C SER A 79 -3.09 -12.39 -1.49
N HIS A 80 -3.39 -13.62 -1.04
CA HIS A 80 -2.95 -14.86 -1.67
C HIS A 80 -4.10 -15.49 -2.46
N HIS A 81 -4.65 -14.76 -3.44
CA HIS A 81 -5.74 -15.25 -4.27
C HIS A 81 -5.36 -15.31 -5.73
N GLU A 82 -5.87 -16.31 -6.44
CA GLU A 82 -5.76 -16.42 -7.89
C GLU A 82 -6.73 -15.46 -8.58
N GLY A 83 -6.42 -15.12 -9.83
CA GLY A 83 -7.22 -14.22 -10.64
C GLY A 83 -6.87 -12.74 -10.44
N LEU A 84 -7.84 -11.88 -10.72
CA LEU A 84 -7.69 -10.44 -10.62
C LEU A 84 -7.90 -9.97 -9.18
N ILE A 85 -6.87 -9.39 -8.60
CA ILE A 85 -6.94 -8.72 -7.30
C ILE A 85 -7.18 -7.23 -7.53
N VAL A 86 -8.21 -6.71 -6.90
CA VAL A 86 -8.64 -5.31 -7.02
C VAL A 86 -8.55 -4.64 -5.65
N PRO A 87 -7.37 -4.10 -5.26
CA PRO A 87 -7.25 -3.32 -4.05
C PRO A 87 -8.03 -2.02 -4.18
N ILE A 88 -8.77 -1.66 -3.15
CA ILE A 88 -9.48 -0.40 -3.04
C ILE A 88 -9.21 0.29 -1.71
N MET A 89 -9.15 1.62 -1.75
CA MET A 89 -9.11 2.50 -0.59
C MET A 89 -10.22 3.53 -0.73
N ASP A 90 -10.93 3.82 0.36
CA ASP A 90 -12.02 4.80 0.35
C ASP A 90 -11.48 6.21 0.09
N ALA A 91 -11.90 6.79 -1.02
CA ALA A 91 -11.60 8.18 -1.40
C ALA A 91 -12.78 9.13 -1.12
N ARG A 92 -13.76 8.66 -0.35
CA ARG A 92 -15.00 9.35 0.04
C ARG A 92 -15.96 9.59 -1.13
N ARG A 93 -17.23 9.90 -0.79
CA ARG A 93 -18.31 10.22 -1.75
C ARG A 93 -18.48 9.16 -2.85
N ASN A 94 -18.44 7.89 -2.46
CA ASN A 94 -18.53 6.73 -3.36
C ASN A 94 -17.44 6.70 -4.45
N HIS A 95 -16.28 7.30 -4.17
CA HIS A 95 -15.08 7.17 -4.98
C HIS A 95 -14.04 6.34 -4.24
N VAL A 96 -13.21 5.67 -5.01
CA VAL A 96 -12.15 4.83 -4.52
C VAL A 96 -10.83 5.13 -5.26
N TYR A 97 -9.72 4.98 -4.56
CA TYR A 97 -8.47 4.67 -5.23
C TYR A 97 -8.46 3.18 -5.49
N VAL A 98 -8.15 2.77 -6.70
CA VAL A 98 -8.23 1.38 -7.15
C VAL A 98 -7.01 0.99 -7.98
N GLY A 99 -6.52 -0.21 -7.76
CA GLY A 99 -5.52 -0.87 -8.58
C GLY A 99 -6.06 -2.18 -9.17
N PHE A 100 -5.36 -2.73 -10.14
CA PHE A 100 -5.69 -3.99 -10.79
C PHE A 100 -4.43 -4.83 -10.87
N TYR A 101 -4.41 -5.97 -10.19
CA TYR A 101 -3.21 -6.79 -10.04
C TYR A 101 -3.51 -8.24 -10.45
N GLU A 102 -2.65 -8.79 -11.29
CA GLU A 102 -2.67 -10.20 -11.68
C GLU A 102 -1.27 -10.80 -11.46
N ASN A 103 -1.20 -11.95 -10.82
CA ASN A 103 0.07 -12.63 -10.53
C ASN A 103 1.12 -11.74 -9.82
N GLY A 104 0.66 -10.89 -8.90
CA GLY A 104 1.51 -9.98 -8.13
C GLY A 104 2.05 -8.78 -8.91
N ARG A 105 1.55 -8.53 -10.13
CA ARG A 105 1.96 -7.39 -10.97
C ARG A 105 0.77 -6.50 -11.28
N ALA A 106 1.02 -5.20 -11.38
CA ALA A 106 0.00 -4.26 -11.82
C ALA A 106 -0.38 -4.55 -13.28
N ALA A 107 -1.66 -4.83 -13.52
CA ALA A 107 -2.23 -5.00 -14.86
C ALA A 107 -2.59 -3.65 -15.50
N LYS A 108 -2.86 -2.63 -14.66
CA LYS A 108 -3.12 -1.24 -15.07
C LYS A 108 -2.51 -0.29 -14.03
N ALA A 109 -2.32 0.98 -14.41
CA ALA A 109 -1.98 2.04 -13.46
C ALA A 109 -3.10 2.23 -12.43
N ASP A 110 -2.71 2.64 -11.23
CA ASP A 110 -3.65 3.00 -10.16
C ASP A 110 -4.56 4.14 -10.61
N GLN A 111 -5.83 4.12 -10.19
CA GLN A 111 -6.87 5.05 -10.63
C GLN A 111 -7.62 5.64 -9.44
N TYR A 112 -8.12 6.86 -9.63
CA TYR A 112 -9.19 7.43 -8.83
C TYR A 112 -10.48 7.36 -9.64
N ALA A 113 -11.51 6.68 -9.15
CA ALA A 113 -12.76 6.47 -9.88
C ALA A 113 -13.95 6.32 -8.93
N SER A 114 -15.17 6.49 -9.44
CA SER A 114 -16.35 6.04 -8.70
C SER A 114 -16.40 4.52 -8.64
N LEU A 115 -16.91 3.97 -7.55
CA LEU A 115 -17.05 2.51 -7.41
C LEU A 115 -17.83 1.92 -8.59
N ASN A 116 -18.93 2.57 -9.01
CA ASN A 116 -19.72 2.13 -10.15
C ASN A 116 -18.89 2.02 -11.44
N ALA A 117 -18.03 2.99 -11.73
CA ALA A 117 -17.15 2.93 -12.89
C ALA A 117 -16.16 1.76 -12.80
N VAL A 118 -15.66 1.45 -11.62
CA VAL A 118 -14.79 0.29 -11.39
C VAL A 118 -15.55 -1.01 -11.64
N LEU A 119 -16.76 -1.14 -11.09
CA LEU A 119 -17.59 -2.33 -11.28
C LEU A 119 -17.96 -2.54 -12.77
N GLU A 120 -18.29 -1.46 -13.49
CA GLU A 120 -18.53 -1.52 -14.95
C GLU A 120 -17.28 -2.00 -15.73
N GLN A 121 -16.07 -1.53 -15.39
CA GLN A 121 -14.83 -1.97 -16.03
C GLN A 121 -14.55 -3.47 -15.83
N LEU A 122 -15.09 -4.05 -14.76
CA LEU A 122 -14.88 -5.44 -14.41
C LEU A 122 -15.95 -6.40 -14.95
N LYS A 123 -17.02 -5.89 -15.59
CA LYS A 123 -18.09 -6.72 -16.14
C LYS A 123 -17.53 -7.83 -17.05
N GLY A 124 -18.02 -9.04 -16.84
CA GLY A 124 -17.56 -10.22 -17.56
C GLY A 124 -16.26 -10.84 -17.08
N ARG A 125 -15.55 -10.21 -16.14
CA ARG A 125 -14.38 -10.83 -15.49
C ARG A 125 -14.82 -11.92 -14.51
N LYS A 126 -14.15 -13.05 -14.56
CA LYS A 126 -14.28 -14.15 -13.58
C LYS A 126 -13.13 -14.06 -12.57
N GLN A 127 -13.33 -14.62 -11.39
CA GLN A 127 -12.29 -14.71 -10.34
C GLN A 127 -11.74 -13.34 -9.94
N VAL A 128 -12.64 -12.45 -9.52
CA VAL A 128 -12.27 -11.13 -8.99
C VAL A 128 -12.24 -11.19 -7.46
N THR A 129 -11.19 -10.65 -6.87
CA THR A 129 -11.06 -10.48 -5.42
C THR A 129 -10.84 -9.00 -5.09
N PHE A 130 -11.78 -8.40 -4.39
CA PHE A 130 -11.63 -7.04 -3.86
C PHE A 130 -10.95 -7.09 -2.49
N VAL A 131 -9.95 -6.25 -2.26
CA VAL A 131 -9.17 -6.22 -1.02
C VAL A 131 -8.97 -4.79 -0.51
N GLY A 132 -8.73 -4.63 0.79
CA GLY A 132 -8.44 -3.33 1.40
C GLY A 132 -9.63 -2.75 2.14
N GLU A 133 -9.96 -1.47 1.95
CA GLU A 133 -11.05 -0.77 2.63
C GLU A 133 -12.41 -1.07 1.99
N VAL A 134 -12.82 -2.33 2.03
CA VAL A 134 -13.98 -2.87 1.30
C VAL A 134 -15.28 -2.85 2.08
N THR A 135 -15.25 -2.64 3.39
CA THR A 135 -16.44 -2.80 4.26
C THR A 135 -17.60 -1.91 3.85
N ALA A 136 -17.35 -0.64 3.55
CA ALA A 136 -18.37 0.31 3.13
C ALA A 136 -18.99 -0.01 1.76
N PHE A 137 -18.28 -0.74 0.93
CA PHE A 137 -18.62 -1.05 -0.47
C PHE A 137 -19.10 -2.48 -0.69
N ARG A 138 -19.06 -3.31 0.35
CA ARG A 138 -19.36 -4.75 0.27
C ARG A 138 -20.72 -5.06 -0.34
N GLN A 139 -21.74 -4.33 0.06
CA GLN A 139 -23.11 -4.55 -0.44
C GLN A 139 -23.20 -4.31 -1.95
N GLU A 140 -22.67 -3.19 -2.43
CA GLU A 140 -22.70 -2.79 -3.84
C GLU A 140 -21.84 -3.73 -4.71
N ILE A 141 -20.67 -4.13 -4.21
CA ILE A 141 -19.81 -5.12 -4.88
C ILE A 141 -20.54 -6.46 -5.01
N ASN A 142 -21.13 -6.98 -3.93
CA ASN A 142 -21.80 -8.28 -3.96
C ASN A 142 -23.07 -8.29 -4.83
N GLN A 143 -23.76 -7.16 -4.96
CA GLN A 143 -24.90 -7.04 -5.89
C GLN A 143 -24.46 -7.18 -7.35
N THR A 144 -23.30 -6.63 -7.71
CA THR A 144 -22.79 -6.64 -9.09
C THR A 144 -21.96 -7.90 -9.38
N PHE A 145 -21.21 -8.37 -8.39
CA PHE A 145 -20.32 -9.53 -8.46
C PHE A 145 -20.59 -10.51 -7.32
N PRO A 146 -21.67 -11.31 -7.37
CA PRO A 146 -22.02 -12.25 -6.29
C PRO A 146 -20.91 -13.28 -5.98
N GLU A 147 -20.13 -13.66 -6.98
CA GLU A 147 -19.03 -14.63 -6.88
C GLU A 147 -17.70 -14.01 -6.45
N ALA A 148 -17.61 -12.68 -6.35
CA ALA A 148 -16.36 -12.03 -5.98
C ALA A 148 -16.05 -12.24 -4.49
N LYS A 149 -14.77 -12.46 -4.19
CA LYS A 149 -14.30 -12.41 -2.81
C LYS A 149 -14.11 -10.94 -2.39
N VAL A 150 -14.56 -10.61 -1.20
CA VAL A 150 -14.47 -9.24 -0.64
C VAL A 150 -13.82 -9.31 0.73
N LEU A 151 -12.56 -8.91 0.83
CA LEU A 151 -11.71 -9.14 1.99
C LEU A 151 -11.15 -7.82 2.51
N GLU A 152 -11.38 -7.53 3.78
CA GLU A 152 -10.69 -6.45 4.46
C GLU A 152 -9.24 -6.85 4.72
N VAL A 153 -8.30 -6.10 4.16
CA VAL A 153 -6.87 -6.39 4.23
C VAL A 153 -6.13 -5.11 4.59
N LEU A 154 -5.19 -5.22 5.50
CA LEU A 154 -4.25 -4.15 5.80
C LEU A 154 -3.01 -4.22 4.89
N PRO A 155 -2.38 -3.07 4.57
CA PRO A 155 -1.13 -3.08 3.82
C PRO A 155 -0.02 -3.76 4.62
N SER A 156 0.88 -4.48 3.94
CA SER A 156 2.00 -5.17 4.56
C SER A 156 3.33 -4.52 4.20
N ALA A 157 4.01 -3.95 5.18
CA ALA A 157 5.35 -3.38 5.02
C ALA A 157 6.37 -4.45 4.61
N PHE A 158 6.24 -5.67 5.15
CA PHE A 158 7.09 -6.79 4.76
C PHE A 158 6.97 -7.14 3.26
N LYS A 159 5.74 -7.17 2.75
CA LYS A 159 5.49 -7.49 1.33
C LYS A 159 6.03 -6.41 0.39
N ILE A 160 5.81 -5.13 0.68
CA ILE A 160 6.40 -4.06 -0.14
C ILE A 160 7.93 -4.04 -0.05
N GLY A 161 8.50 -4.37 1.11
CA GLY A 161 9.95 -4.54 1.27
C GLY A 161 10.51 -5.61 0.35
N GLN A 162 9.87 -6.79 0.28
CA GLN A 162 10.26 -7.86 -0.64
C GLN A 162 10.23 -7.44 -2.12
N VAL A 163 9.21 -6.68 -2.52
CA VAL A 163 9.10 -6.16 -3.91
C VAL A 163 10.10 -5.05 -4.15
N GLY A 164 10.23 -4.13 -3.19
CA GLY A 164 11.13 -2.99 -3.29
C GLY A 164 12.61 -3.36 -3.41
N GLN A 165 13.01 -4.56 -2.95
CA GLN A 165 14.37 -5.06 -3.18
C GLN A 165 14.75 -5.17 -4.67
N LYS A 166 13.76 -5.38 -5.54
CA LYS A 166 13.94 -5.60 -6.99
C LYS A 166 13.66 -4.36 -7.83
N LEU A 167 13.17 -3.29 -7.23
CA LEU A 167 12.81 -2.06 -7.93
C LEU A 167 13.99 -1.10 -8.00
N THR A 168 13.98 -0.28 -9.04
CA THR A 168 14.98 0.79 -9.22
C THR A 168 14.78 1.87 -8.15
N PRO A 169 15.85 2.32 -7.47
CA PRO A 169 15.80 3.44 -6.55
C PRO A 169 15.32 4.73 -7.23
N VAL A 170 14.69 5.59 -6.44
CA VAL A 170 14.27 6.92 -6.86
C VAL A 170 15.24 7.98 -6.37
N ASP A 171 15.23 9.15 -7.01
CA ASP A 171 15.95 10.30 -6.49
C ASP A 171 15.32 10.77 -5.18
N VAL A 172 16.09 10.71 -4.09
CA VAL A 172 15.63 11.08 -2.74
C VAL A 172 15.13 12.52 -2.69
N HIS A 173 15.74 13.44 -3.44
CA HIS A 173 15.35 14.87 -3.42
C HIS A 173 14.05 15.10 -4.18
N ALA A 174 13.88 14.47 -5.33
CA ALA A 174 12.71 14.61 -6.20
C ALA A 174 11.50 13.78 -5.74
N PHE A 175 11.70 12.79 -4.88
CA PHE A 175 10.63 11.89 -4.45
C PHE A 175 9.56 12.60 -3.63
N VAL A 176 8.31 12.45 -4.03
CA VAL A 176 7.13 13.07 -3.40
C VAL A 176 5.98 12.06 -3.26
N PRO A 177 5.10 12.24 -2.26
CA PRO A 177 3.90 11.40 -2.15
C PRO A 177 2.98 11.56 -3.36
N LYS A 178 2.29 10.47 -3.74
CA LYS A 178 1.23 10.44 -4.75
C LYS A 178 -0.13 10.45 -4.05
N TYR A 179 -0.91 11.50 -4.31
CA TYR A 179 -2.21 11.71 -3.67
C TYR A 179 -3.37 11.27 -4.54
#